data_f6387e7d5662eeb0a34cdb7ccf6ee25b
#
_entry.id   f6387e7d5662eeb0a34cdb7ccf6ee25b
#
_cell.length_a   1.000
_cell.length_b   1.000
_cell.length_c   1.000
_cell.angle_alpha   90.00
_cell.angle_beta   90.00
_cell.angle_gamma   90.00
#
_symmetry.space_group_name_H-M   'P 1'
#
loop_
_entity.id
_entity.type
_entity.pdbx_description
1 polymer ?
#
loop_
_entity_poly.entity_id
_entity_poly.type
_entity_poly.pdbx_seq_one_letter_code
_entity_poly.pdbx_strand_id
1 'polypeptide(L)'
;MAILSISSEFGTGALEIGRELRNYFGYEYIGIGRLLREAKEAAKQMNLFVAKGRQESIDSWGGNEFMSFMAMLHSVILEHAAKDNVILLTRGSNYLVKGIPHALGIRIVAPLDYRIERFMKKEGVNRETARLLVKQADREIDCALHIAYGKGLDDPEAYEIKFDTGTQKQEEIVEIVKNLLESKDALKTPEAQKLIQMRALVARIKAKVVINPGFYSTTLEMEIKGDGILLRGVVSGKAEQKEIEKEAREIARSVPLICDLDCQSTRKKKS
;
A
#
# COMPACT_ATOMS: atom_id res chain seq x y z
N MET A 1 6.05 -19.21 -5.61
CA MET A 1 5.34 -18.30 -6.50
C MET A 1 5.42 -16.87 -5.97
N ALA A 2 5.68 -15.87 -6.84
CA ALA A 2 6.15 -14.54 -6.49
C ALA A 2 5.03 -13.50 -6.27
N ILE A 3 5.42 -12.35 -5.75
CA ILE A 3 4.60 -11.16 -5.61
C ILE A 3 5.17 -10.11 -6.57
N LEU A 4 4.36 -9.58 -7.50
CA LEU A 4 4.75 -8.48 -8.37
C LEU A 4 4.08 -7.19 -7.93
N SER A 5 4.88 -6.18 -7.61
CA SER A 5 4.40 -4.81 -7.38
C SER A 5 4.79 -3.92 -8.55
N ILE A 6 3.78 -3.36 -9.22
CA ILE A 6 3.96 -2.42 -10.34
C ILE A 6 3.54 -1.03 -9.87
N SER A 7 4.49 -0.10 -9.86
CA SER A 7 4.23 1.32 -9.69
C SER A 7 4.45 2.04 -11.02
N SER A 8 3.61 2.99 -11.37
CA SER A 8 3.73 3.67 -12.65
C SER A 8 3.25 5.11 -12.60
N GLU A 9 3.77 5.92 -13.51
CA GLU A 9 3.16 7.19 -13.87
C GLU A 9 1.85 6.96 -14.63
N PHE A 10 1.00 7.95 -14.62
CA PHE A 10 -0.29 7.86 -15.31
C PHE A 10 -0.09 7.86 -16.85
N GLY A 11 -0.74 6.92 -17.54
CA GLY A 11 -0.71 6.83 -19.01
C GLY A 11 0.45 6.06 -19.62
N THR A 12 1.30 5.39 -18.82
CA THR A 12 2.48 4.63 -19.30
C THR A 12 2.16 3.30 -20.00
N GLY A 13 0.96 2.76 -19.85
CA GLY A 13 0.65 1.40 -20.36
C GLY A 13 0.89 0.27 -19.35
N ALA A 14 1.19 0.60 -18.11
CA ALA A 14 1.42 -0.40 -17.04
C ALA A 14 0.25 -1.37 -16.84
N LEU A 15 -0.97 -0.94 -17.12
CA LEU A 15 -2.18 -1.76 -17.03
C LEU A 15 -2.14 -2.93 -18.04
N GLU A 16 -1.73 -2.66 -19.24
CA GLU A 16 -1.62 -3.63 -20.33
C GLU A 16 -0.53 -4.65 -20.01
N ILE A 17 0.64 -4.19 -19.56
CA ILE A 17 1.74 -5.05 -19.08
C ILE A 17 1.27 -5.96 -17.94
N GLY A 18 0.61 -5.40 -16.93
CA GLY A 18 0.09 -6.18 -15.81
C GLY A 18 -0.94 -7.24 -16.21
N ARG A 19 -1.80 -6.94 -17.19
CA ARG A 19 -2.78 -7.89 -17.73
C ARG A 19 -2.12 -9.03 -18.51
N GLU A 20 -1.10 -8.73 -19.29
CA GLU A 20 -0.36 -9.73 -20.05
C GLU A 20 0.39 -10.69 -19.11
N LEU A 21 1.07 -10.17 -18.09
CA LEU A 21 1.70 -10.96 -17.05
C LEU A 21 0.70 -11.83 -16.27
N ARG A 22 -0.48 -11.27 -15.94
CA ARG A 22 -1.58 -12.03 -15.36
C ARG A 22 -1.98 -13.23 -16.21
N ASN A 23 -2.16 -13.00 -17.51
CA ASN A 23 -2.59 -14.06 -18.43
C ASN A 23 -1.54 -15.17 -18.57
N TYR A 24 -0.25 -14.81 -18.50
CA TYR A 24 0.85 -15.76 -18.57
C TYR A 24 0.99 -16.61 -17.31
N PHE A 25 1.03 -15.96 -16.13
CA PHE A 25 1.26 -16.66 -14.85
C PHE A 25 -0.02 -17.20 -14.19
N GLY A 26 -1.19 -16.74 -14.59
CA GLY A 26 -2.44 -17.03 -13.88
C GLY A 26 -2.54 -16.33 -12.51
N TYR A 27 -1.72 -15.31 -12.26
CA TYR A 27 -1.71 -14.58 -10.98
C TYR A 27 -2.99 -13.76 -10.78
N GLU A 28 -3.36 -13.55 -9.53
CA GLU A 28 -4.43 -12.62 -9.19
C GLU A 28 -3.97 -11.19 -9.50
N TYR A 29 -4.81 -10.44 -10.24
CA TYR A 29 -4.52 -9.06 -10.59
C TYR A 29 -5.33 -8.10 -9.70
N ILE A 30 -4.61 -7.24 -8.97
CA ILE A 30 -5.18 -6.29 -8.03
C ILE A 30 -4.80 -4.86 -8.47
N GLY A 31 -5.75 -4.19 -9.11
CA GLY A 31 -5.61 -2.77 -9.46
C GLY A 31 -6.14 -1.86 -8.37
N ILE A 32 -5.73 -0.59 -8.40
CA ILE A 32 -6.10 0.42 -7.40
C ILE A 32 -7.62 0.53 -7.18
N GLY A 33 -8.43 0.46 -8.24
CA GLY A 33 -9.89 0.54 -8.13
C GLY A 33 -10.50 -0.60 -7.32
N ARG A 34 -9.94 -1.82 -7.38
CA ARG A 34 -10.36 -2.95 -6.55
C ARG A 34 -9.96 -2.73 -5.09
N LEU A 35 -8.71 -2.34 -4.85
CA LEU A 35 -8.21 -2.07 -3.50
C LEU A 35 -9.00 -0.99 -2.78
N LEU A 36 -9.34 0.10 -3.47
CA LEU A 36 -10.16 1.17 -2.91
C LEU A 36 -11.55 0.68 -2.50
N ARG A 37 -12.18 -0.19 -3.30
CA ARG A 37 -13.48 -0.79 -2.94
C ARG A 37 -13.33 -1.70 -1.72
N GLU A 38 -12.36 -2.60 -1.71
CA GLU A 38 -12.13 -3.54 -0.61
C GLU A 38 -11.78 -2.80 0.69
N ALA A 39 -10.93 -1.77 0.63
CA ALA A 39 -10.62 -0.93 1.79
C ALA A 39 -11.86 -0.21 2.35
N LYS A 40 -12.73 0.32 1.48
CA LYS A 40 -13.99 0.93 1.89
C LYS A 40 -14.96 -0.07 2.52
N GLU A 41 -15.08 -1.27 1.97
CA GLU A 41 -15.93 -2.32 2.54
C GLU A 41 -15.39 -2.82 3.89
N ALA A 42 -14.07 -3.03 4.01
CA ALA A 42 -13.44 -3.39 5.27
C ALA A 42 -13.65 -2.30 6.34
N ALA A 43 -13.53 -1.03 5.97
CA ALA A 43 -13.82 0.08 6.86
C ALA A 43 -15.28 0.09 7.35
N LYS A 44 -16.24 -0.18 6.48
CA LYS A 44 -17.68 -0.28 6.86
C LYS A 44 -17.92 -1.43 7.84
N GLN A 45 -17.33 -2.60 7.60
CA GLN A 45 -17.46 -3.77 8.49
C GLN A 45 -16.91 -3.50 9.90
N MET A 46 -15.96 -2.60 10.02
CA MET A 46 -15.39 -2.16 11.31
C MET A 46 -16.17 -1.02 11.96
N ASN A 47 -17.38 -0.67 11.47
CA ASN A 47 -18.20 0.47 11.91
C ASN A 47 -17.50 1.83 11.80
N LEU A 48 -16.66 1.97 10.81
CA LEU A 48 -15.86 3.17 10.63
C LEU A 48 -16.57 4.15 9.68
N PHE A 49 -16.66 5.38 10.12
CA PHE A 49 -17.09 6.49 9.28
C PHE A 49 -16.01 6.76 8.22
N VAL A 50 -16.13 6.09 7.08
CA VAL A 50 -15.52 6.61 5.86
C VAL A 50 -16.47 7.69 5.37
N ALA A 51 -15.99 8.92 5.30
CA ALA A 51 -16.77 10.08 4.88
C ALA A 51 -17.69 9.71 3.71
N LYS A 52 -18.99 9.98 3.90
CA LYS A 52 -20.02 9.73 2.90
C LYS A 52 -19.76 10.63 1.72
N GLY A 53 -19.34 10.04 0.63
CA GLY A 53 -19.63 10.53 -0.69
C GLY A 53 -18.79 11.70 -1.16
N ARG A 54 -18.44 11.62 -2.34
CA ARG A 54 -17.77 12.37 -3.38
C ARG A 54 -16.35 11.89 -3.60
N GLN A 55 -15.97 11.87 -4.86
CA GLN A 55 -14.61 11.92 -5.36
C GLN A 55 -13.94 13.23 -4.88
N GLU A 56 -13.79 13.37 -3.57
CA GLU A 56 -13.05 14.47 -3.00
C GLU A 56 -11.57 14.19 -3.23
N SER A 57 -10.85 15.18 -3.71
CA SER A 57 -9.40 15.11 -3.83
C SER A 57 -8.79 14.77 -2.47
N ILE A 58 -7.68 14.04 -2.46
CA ILE A 58 -6.93 13.68 -1.25
C ILE A 58 -6.63 14.93 -0.39
N ASP A 59 -6.51 16.09 -1.03
CA ASP A 59 -6.28 17.40 -0.41
C ASP A 59 -7.42 17.87 0.53
N SER A 60 -8.62 17.31 0.40
CA SER A 60 -9.79 17.63 1.24
C SER A 60 -9.93 16.77 2.49
N TRP A 61 -9.08 15.75 2.65
CA TRP A 61 -9.15 14.85 3.80
C TRP A 61 -8.41 15.42 5.00
N GLY A 62 -9.02 15.38 6.17
CA GLY A 62 -8.32 15.67 7.42
C GLY A 62 -7.18 14.66 7.65
N GLY A 63 -6.07 15.10 8.25
CA GLY A 63 -4.88 14.26 8.42
C GLY A 63 -5.16 12.89 9.04
N ASN A 64 -6.06 12.81 10.03
CA ASN A 64 -6.45 11.55 10.68
C ASN A 64 -7.28 10.63 9.77
N GLU A 65 -8.17 11.19 8.94
CA GLU A 65 -8.98 10.41 7.99
C GLU A 65 -8.11 9.79 6.91
N PHE A 66 -7.15 10.57 6.39
CA PHE A 66 -6.18 10.08 5.42
C PHE A 66 -5.33 8.94 6.00
N MET A 67 -4.79 9.10 7.21
CA MET A 67 -3.97 8.08 7.88
C MET A 67 -4.77 6.81 8.16
N SER A 68 -6.01 6.94 8.58
CA SER A 68 -6.92 5.80 8.80
C SER A 68 -7.18 5.04 7.50
N PHE A 69 -7.49 5.77 6.43
CA PHE A 69 -7.69 5.18 5.12
C PHE A 69 -6.43 4.47 4.59
N MET A 70 -5.26 5.09 4.75
CA MET A 70 -3.99 4.48 4.35
C MET A 70 -3.67 3.23 5.16
N ALA A 71 -3.93 3.22 6.46
CA ALA A 71 -3.74 2.02 7.29
C ALA A 71 -4.63 0.86 6.81
N MET A 72 -5.89 1.14 6.46
CA MET A 72 -6.79 0.14 5.88
C MET A 72 -6.31 -0.34 4.51
N LEU A 73 -5.91 0.58 3.63
CA LEU A 73 -5.38 0.25 2.30
C LEU A 73 -4.13 -0.63 2.40
N HIS A 74 -3.21 -0.33 3.31
CA HIS A 74 -2.02 -1.15 3.57
C HIS A 74 -2.39 -2.55 4.05
N SER A 75 -3.39 -2.68 4.94
CA SER A 75 -3.87 -3.99 5.39
C SER A 75 -4.37 -4.83 4.23
N VAL A 76 -5.24 -4.26 3.38
CA VAL A 76 -5.79 -4.98 2.22
C VAL A 76 -4.69 -5.36 1.21
N ILE A 77 -3.75 -4.45 0.91
CA ILE A 77 -2.63 -4.75 0.00
C ILE A 77 -1.79 -5.92 0.53
N LEU A 78 -1.43 -5.88 1.82
CA LEU A 78 -0.60 -6.92 2.42
C LEU A 78 -1.33 -8.25 2.61
N GLU A 79 -2.65 -8.23 2.82
CA GLU A 79 -3.47 -9.44 2.83
C GLU A 79 -3.50 -10.14 1.46
N HIS A 80 -3.54 -9.39 0.36
CA HIS A 80 -3.37 -9.95 -0.98
C HIS A 80 -1.94 -10.45 -1.20
N ALA A 81 -0.93 -9.66 -0.82
CA ALA A 81 0.48 -10.06 -0.95
C ALA A 81 0.78 -11.36 -0.19
N ALA A 82 0.22 -11.53 1.02
CA ALA A 82 0.45 -12.71 1.85
C ALA A 82 -0.15 -14.02 1.27
N LYS A 83 -1.01 -13.94 0.26
CA LYS A 83 -1.54 -15.09 -0.49
C LYS A 83 -0.62 -15.54 -1.61
N ASP A 84 0.41 -14.75 -1.95
CA ASP A 84 1.26 -14.91 -3.13
C ASP A 84 0.49 -14.89 -4.48
N ASN A 85 1.19 -15.16 -5.58
CA ASN A 85 0.60 -15.24 -6.93
C ASN A 85 -0.23 -14.00 -7.28
N VAL A 86 0.29 -12.84 -6.95
CA VAL A 86 -0.44 -11.58 -7.08
C VAL A 86 0.36 -10.54 -7.84
N ILE A 87 -0.33 -9.81 -8.70
CA ILE A 87 0.16 -8.60 -9.36
C ILE A 87 -0.57 -7.42 -8.74
N LEU A 88 0.16 -6.60 -7.99
CA LEU A 88 -0.31 -5.40 -7.34
C LEU A 88 -0.01 -4.20 -8.24
N LEU A 89 -0.95 -3.74 -9.04
CA LEU A 89 -0.82 -2.49 -9.80
C LEU A 89 -1.35 -1.34 -8.98
N THR A 90 -0.50 -0.83 -8.11
CA THR A 90 -0.87 0.17 -7.12
C THR A 90 0.25 1.19 -6.93
N ARG A 91 -0.06 2.24 -6.17
CA ARG A 91 0.90 3.27 -5.79
C ARG A 91 1.34 3.00 -4.36
N GLY A 92 2.62 2.65 -4.17
CA GLY A 92 3.21 2.43 -2.85
C GLY A 92 3.24 0.98 -2.36
N SER A 93 2.64 -0.01 -3.08
CA SER A 93 2.78 -1.42 -2.68
C SER A 93 4.24 -1.90 -2.67
N ASN A 94 5.09 -1.31 -3.51
CA ASN A 94 6.54 -1.55 -3.51
C ASN A 94 7.18 -1.28 -2.13
N TYR A 95 6.77 -0.24 -1.42
CA TYR A 95 7.26 0.04 -0.05
C TYR A 95 6.82 -1.04 0.95
N LEU A 96 5.61 -1.57 0.79
CA LEU A 96 5.03 -2.57 1.67
C LEU A 96 5.67 -3.95 1.51
N VAL A 97 6.05 -4.31 0.27
CA VAL A 97 6.67 -5.60 -0.04
C VAL A 97 8.20 -5.54 -0.13
N LYS A 98 8.80 -4.36 0.05
CA LYS A 98 10.27 -4.19 0.01
C LYS A 98 10.96 -5.13 1.00
N GLY A 99 12.00 -5.84 0.53
CA GLY A 99 12.76 -6.79 1.35
C GLY A 99 12.09 -8.14 1.58
N ILE A 100 10.95 -8.43 0.93
CA ILE A 100 10.41 -9.78 0.83
C ILE A 100 11.17 -10.49 -0.30
N PRO A 101 11.88 -11.59 -0.04
CA PRO A 101 12.78 -12.21 -1.03
C PRO A 101 12.11 -12.58 -2.35
N HIS A 102 10.89 -13.12 -2.30
CA HIS A 102 10.10 -13.53 -3.46
C HIS A 102 9.16 -12.42 -4.00
N ALA A 103 9.36 -11.17 -3.60
CA ALA A 103 8.66 -10.03 -4.19
C ALA A 103 9.55 -9.32 -5.21
N LEU A 104 8.96 -8.83 -6.29
CA LEU A 104 9.56 -8.00 -7.32
C LEU A 104 8.84 -6.66 -7.37
N GLY A 105 9.57 -5.57 -7.13
CA GLY A 105 9.08 -4.22 -7.29
C GLY A 105 9.58 -3.60 -8.60
N ILE A 106 8.68 -3.25 -9.52
CA ILE A 106 9.03 -2.58 -10.76
C ILE A 106 8.38 -1.19 -10.88
N ARG A 107 9.07 -0.30 -11.58
CA ARG A 107 8.54 1.02 -11.95
C ARG A 107 8.43 1.13 -13.46
N ILE A 108 7.29 1.64 -13.92
CA ILE A 108 7.05 1.91 -15.34
C ILE A 108 6.85 3.41 -15.52
N VAL A 109 7.68 4.01 -16.37
CA VAL A 109 7.66 5.42 -16.73
C VAL A 109 7.50 5.60 -18.23
N ALA A 110 7.20 6.81 -18.67
CA ALA A 110 7.30 7.23 -20.05
C ALA A 110 7.43 8.76 -20.15
N PRO A 111 8.00 9.30 -21.24
CA PRO A 111 8.00 10.73 -21.49
C PRO A 111 6.59 11.33 -21.46
N LEU A 112 6.46 12.53 -20.90
CA LEU A 112 5.16 13.17 -20.69
C LEU A 112 4.35 13.27 -22.01
N ASP A 113 4.99 13.65 -23.11
CA ASP A 113 4.31 13.78 -24.40
C ASP A 113 3.78 12.43 -24.93
N TYR A 114 4.53 11.35 -24.74
CA TYR A 114 4.07 9.99 -25.06
C TYR A 114 2.80 9.64 -24.26
N ARG A 115 2.79 9.92 -22.97
CA ARG A 115 1.65 9.64 -22.08
C ARG A 115 0.43 10.50 -22.43
N ILE A 116 0.62 11.77 -22.81
CA ILE A 116 -0.43 12.65 -23.29
C ILE A 116 -1.05 12.10 -24.57
N GLU A 117 -0.24 11.73 -25.56
CA GLU A 117 -0.74 11.18 -26.82
C GLU A 117 -1.50 9.88 -26.64
N ARG A 118 -0.99 8.99 -25.78
CA ARG A 118 -1.66 7.75 -25.41
C ARG A 118 -3.01 8.01 -24.75
N PHE A 119 -3.07 8.96 -23.82
CA PHE A 119 -4.30 9.34 -23.12
C PHE A 119 -5.33 9.97 -24.06
N MET A 120 -4.89 10.87 -24.96
CA MET A 120 -5.74 11.45 -26.01
C MET A 120 -6.41 10.36 -26.87
N LYS A 121 -5.62 9.40 -27.35
CA LYS A 121 -6.14 8.29 -28.17
C LYS A 121 -7.14 7.42 -27.43
N LYS A 122 -6.91 7.20 -26.15
CA LYS A 122 -7.74 6.33 -25.31
C LYS A 122 -9.06 6.98 -24.92
N GLU A 123 -9.03 8.25 -24.53
CA GLU A 123 -10.19 8.95 -23.94
C GLU A 123 -10.90 9.89 -24.92
N GLY A 124 -10.35 10.09 -26.12
CA GLY A 124 -10.94 10.97 -27.12
C GLY A 124 -10.94 12.47 -26.78
N VAL A 125 -10.01 12.91 -25.93
CA VAL A 125 -9.90 14.30 -25.50
C VAL A 125 -8.82 15.05 -26.27
N ASN A 126 -8.86 16.40 -26.27
CA ASN A 126 -7.82 17.20 -26.90
C ASN A 126 -6.52 17.21 -26.07
N ARG A 127 -5.41 17.68 -26.68
CA ARG A 127 -4.06 17.64 -26.10
C ARG A 127 -3.95 18.46 -24.80
N GLU A 128 -4.61 19.60 -24.74
CA GLU A 128 -4.57 20.49 -23.56
C GLU A 128 -5.25 19.82 -22.35
N THR A 129 -6.43 19.28 -22.55
CA THR A 129 -7.16 18.51 -21.55
C THR A 129 -6.37 17.29 -21.09
N ALA A 130 -5.82 16.52 -22.04
CA ALA A 130 -4.98 15.37 -21.74
C ALA A 130 -3.76 15.73 -20.89
N ARG A 131 -3.06 16.81 -21.27
CA ARG A 131 -1.89 17.32 -20.54
C ARG A 131 -2.24 17.72 -19.11
N LEU A 132 -3.36 18.41 -18.91
CA LEU A 132 -3.82 18.82 -17.60
C LEU A 132 -4.13 17.61 -16.71
N LEU A 133 -4.89 16.64 -17.22
CA LEU A 133 -5.29 15.45 -16.47
C LEU A 133 -4.12 14.54 -16.13
N VAL A 134 -3.18 14.32 -17.07
CA VAL A 134 -1.98 13.51 -16.81
C VAL A 134 -1.12 14.15 -15.74
N LYS A 135 -0.86 15.46 -15.81
CA LYS A 135 -0.06 16.17 -14.81
C LYS A 135 -0.74 16.24 -13.44
N GLN A 136 -2.07 16.38 -13.42
CA GLN A 136 -2.83 16.35 -12.18
C GLN A 136 -2.74 14.97 -11.52
N ALA A 137 -2.95 13.89 -12.27
CA ALA A 137 -2.84 12.54 -11.76
C ALA A 137 -1.46 12.23 -11.19
N ASP A 138 -0.38 12.64 -11.87
CA ASP A 138 0.99 12.44 -11.37
C ASP A 138 1.23 13.19 -10.06
N ARG A 139 0.78 14.44 -9.94
CA ARG A 139 0.90 15.23 -8.69
C ARG A 139 0.12 14.62 -7.54
N GLU A 140 -1.12 14.16 -7.77
CA GLU A 140 -1.93 13.50 -6.75
C GLU A 140 -1.26 12.21 -6.24
N ILE A 141 -0.64 11.45 -7.16
CA ILE A 141 0.11 10.23 -6.82
C ILE A 141 1.30 10.57 -5.93
N ASP A 142 2.10 11.52 -6.36
CA ASP A 142 3.35 11.88 -5.68
C ASP A 142 3.05 12.48 -4.29
N CYS A 143 2.07 13.34 -4.18
CA CYS A 143 1.60 13.90 -2.91
C CYS A 143 1.15 12.78 -1.95
N ALA A 144 0.33 11.84 -2.41
CA ALA A 144 -0.14 10.73 -1.59
C ALA A 144 1.01 9.85 -1.09
N LEU A 145 2.04 9.61 -1.92
CA LEU A 145 3.21 8.83 -1.51
C LEU A 145 4.08 9.59 -0.50
N HIS A 146 4.29 10.89 -0.68
CA HIS A 146 5.01 11.71 0.29
C HIS A 146 4.33 11.72 1.67
N ILE A 147 3.01 11.86 1.71
CA ILE A 147 2.27 11.84 2.97
C ILE A 147 2.32 10.45 3.62
N ALA A 148 2.18 9.38 2.82
CA ALA A 148 2.11 8.02 3.35
C ALA A 148 3.47 7.42 3.75
N TYR A 149 4.53 7.75 3.02
CA TYR A 149 5.85 7.10 3.13
C TYR A 149 7.01 8.07 3.31
N GLY A 150 6.79 9.39 3.27
CA GLY A 150 7.85 10.40 3.28
C GLY A 150 8.73 10.40 2.02
N LYS A 151 8.30 9.72 0.95
CA LYS A 151 9.07 9.47 -0.26
C LYS A 151 8.17 9.58 -1.49
N GLY A 152 8.74 10.11 -2.59
CA GLY A 152 8.03 10.26 -3.86
C GLY A 152 8.15 9.05 -4.79
N LEU A 153 7.54 9.20 -5.96
CA LEU A 153 7.59 8.20 -7.03
C LEU A 153 8.99 7.92 -7.56
N ASP A 154 9.91 8.88 -7.44
CA ASP A 154 11.25 8.79 -8.02
C ASP A 154 12.32 8.29 -7.04
N ASP A 155 11.93 7.77 -5.87
CA ASP A 155 12.86 7.11 -4.94
C ASP A 155 13.49 5.87 -5.61
N PRO A 156 14.80 5.89 -5.94
CA PRO A 156 15.44 4.80 -6.68
C PRO A 156 15.53 3.52 -5.85
N GLU A 157 15.50 3.62 -4.53
CA GLU A 157 15.54 2.47 -3.63
C GLU A 157 14.19 1.73 -3.50
N ALA A 158 13.13 2.33 -4.05
CA ALA A 158 11.79 1.77 -3.95
C ALA A 158 11.53 0.62 -4.92
N TYR A 159 12.39 0.45 -5.94
CA TYR A 159 12.19 -0.48 -7.05
C TYR A 159 13.47 -1.24 -7.36
N GLU A 160 13.31 -2.48 -7.84
CA GLU A 160 14.45 -3.27 -8.29
C GLU A 160 14.82 -2.95 -9.75
N ILE A 161 13.83 -2.56 -10.55
CA ILE A 161 14.02 -2.20 -11.95
C ILE A 161 13.01 -1.14 -12.41
N LYS A 162 13.47 -0.28 -13.32
CA LYS A 162 12.67 0.76 -13.96
C LYS A 162 12.64 0.52 -15.47
N PHE A 163 11.45 0.58 -16.06
CA PHE A 163 11.21 0.46 -17.49
C PHE A 163 10.64 1.76 -18.05
N ASP A 164 11.05 2.12 -19.27
CA ASP A 164 10.52 3.27 -20.00
C ASP A 164 9.78 2.80 -21.27
N THR A 165 8.44 2.85 -21.23
CA THR A 165 7.59 2.46 -22.35
C THR A 165 7.60 3.44 -23.52
N GLY A 166 8.25 4.60 -23.38
CA GLY A 166 8.53 5.51 -24.48
C GLY A 166 9.68 5.04 -25.39
N THR A 167 10.56 4.19 -24.86
CA THR A 167 11.76 3.70 -25.57
C THR A 167 11.81 2.18 -25.69
N GLN A 168 11.16 1.43 -24.80
CA GLN A 168 11.12 -0.03 -24.78
C GLN A 168 9.76 -0.53 -25.24
N LYS A 169 9.74 -1.61 -26.01
CA LYS A 169 8.51 -2.26 -26.43
C LYS A 169 7.87 -3.00 -25.25
N GLN A 170 6.55 -3.04 -25.21
CA GLN A 170 5.80 -3.71 -24.15
C GLN A 170 6.17 -5.19 -24.04
N GLU A 171 6.30 -5.87 -25.16
CA GLU A 171 6.63 -7.30 -25.24
C GLU A 171 8.01 -7.61 -24.63
N GLU A 172 8.99 -6.72 -24.85
CA GLU A 172 10.34 -6.84 -24.27
C GLU A 172 10.30 -6.68 -22.75
N ILE A 173 9.53 -5.69 -22.26
CA ILE A 173 9.34 -5.47 -20.82
C ILE A 173 8.68 -6.69 -20.17
N VAL A 174 7.63 -7.22 -20.79
CA VAL A 174 6.91 -8.41 -20.30
C VAL A 174 7.86 -9.60 -20.20
N GLU A 175 8.70 -9.83 -21.22
CA GLU A 175 9.63 -10.96 -21.21
C GLU A 175 10.70 -10.83 -20.12
N ILE A 176 11.25 -9.63 -19.94
CA ILE A 176 12.20 -9.38 -18.83
C ILE A 176 11.54 -9.63 -17.47
N VAL A 177 10.31 -9.11 -17.26
CA VAL A 177 9.59 -9.29 -16.01
C VAL A 177 9.25 -10.76 -15.75
N LYS A 178 8.93 -11.55 -16.77
CA LYS A 178 8.72 -13.01 -16.63
C LYS A 178 9.96 -13.69 -16.07
N ASN A 179 11.11 -13.48 -16.68
CA ASN A 179 12.38 -14.09 -16.25
C ASN A 179 12.74 -13.67 -14.80
N LEU A 180 12.50 -12.41 -14.44
CA LEU A 180 12.72 -11.92 -13.09
C LEU A 180 11.78 -12.58 -12.08
N LEU A 181 10.49 -12.72 -12.40
CA LEU A 181 9.52 -13.37 -11.52
C LEU A 181 9.80 -14.85 -11.32
N GLU A 182 10.22 -15.57 -12.36
CA GLU A 182 10.64 -16.96 -12.24
C GLU A 182 11.87 -17.10 -11.31
N SER A 183 12.81 -16.17 -11.41
CA SER A 183 13.96 -16.12 -10.49
C SER A 183 13.52 -15.83 -9.05
N LYS A 184 12.53 -14.96 -8.86
CA LYS A 184 11.97 -14.65 -7.53
C LYS A 184 11.21 -15.84 -6.92
N ASP A 185 10.56 -16.65 -7.71
CA ASP A 185 9.88 -17.85 -7.24
C ASP A 185 10.81 -18.81 -6.49
N ALA A 186 12.05 -18.92 -6.92
CA ALA A 186 13.05 -19.75 -6.26
C ALA A 186 13.47 -19.22 -4.86
N LEU A 187 13.20 -17.95 -4.58
CA LEU A 187 13.52 -17.30 -3.29
C LEU A 187 12.38 -17.41 -2.26
N LYS A 188 11.29 -18.09 -2.62
CA LYS A 188 10.22 -18.35 -1.67
C LYS A 188 10.60 -19.43 -0.69
N THR A 189 10.82 -19.05 0.56
CA THR A 189 11.06 -19.96 1.68
C THR A 189 9.92 -19.83 2.71
N PRO A 190 9.79 -20.79 3.65
CA PRO A 190 8.85 -20.66 4.76
C PRO A 190 9.04 -19.37 5.57
N GLU A 191 10.29 -18.94 5.76
CA GLU A 191 10.65 -17.71 6.47
C GLU A 191 10.21 -16.47 5.71
N ALA A 192 10.42 -16.43 4.38
CA ALA A 192 9.97 -15.35 3.52
C ALA A 192 8.44 -15.25 3.52
N GLN A 193 7.76 -16.39 3.48
CA GLN A 193 6.30 -16.46 3.57
C GLN A 193 5.80 -16.00 4.94
N LYS A 194 6.45 -16.41 6.01
CA LYS A 194 6.14 -15.95 7.37
C LYS A 194 6.30 -14.45 7.50
N LEU A 195 7.36 -13.89 6.91
CA LEU A 195 7.62 -12.44 6.99
C LEU A 195 6.49 -11.62 6.35
N ILE A 196 6.01 -11.98 5.16
CA ILE A 196 4.89 -11.26 4.52
C ILE A 196 3.58 -11.44 5.29
N GLN A 197 3.31 -12.63 5.85
CA GLN A 197 2.16 -12.88 6.70
C GLN A 197 2.21 -12.04 7.99
N MET A 198 3.38 -11.91 8.60
CA MET A 198 3.58 -11.06 9.77
C MET A 198 3.36 -9.58 9.45
N ARG A 199 3.84 -9.10 8.29
CA ARG A 199 3.54 -7.73 7.82
C ARG A 199 2.05 -7.49 7.63
N ALA A 200 1.33 -8.45 7.04
CA ALA A 200 -0.11 -8.37 6.87
C ALA A 200 -0.84 -8.32 8.23
N LEU A 201 -0.39 -9.12 9.18
CA LEU A 201 -0.94 -9.14 10.54
C LEU A 201 -0.72 -7.79 11.25
N VAL A 202 0.50 -7.26 11.21
CA VAL A 202 0.83 -5.93 11.76
C VAL A 202 -0.03 -4.84 11.14
N ALA A 203 -0.18 -4.84 9.81
CA ALA A 203 -0.99 -3.85 9.11
C ALA A 203 -2.47 -3.94 9.50
N ARG A 204 -3.00 -5.15 9.71
CA ARG A 204 -4.38 -5.38 10.16
C ARG A 204 -4.62 -4.88 11.58
N ILE A 205 -3.67 -5.15 12.51
CA ILE A 205 -3.73 -4.62 13.87
C ILE A 205 -3.68 -3.09 13.82
N LYS A 206 -2.73 -2.52 13.05
CA LYS A 206 -2.58 -1.07 12.90
C LYS A 206 -3.84 -0.42 12.34
N ALA A 207 -4.43 -1.00 11.29
CA ALA A 207 -5.67 -0.51 10.72
C ALA A 207 -6.79 -0.49 11.78
N LYS A 208 -6.98 -1.57 12.52
CA LYS A 208 -8.01 -1.67 13.57
C LYS A 208 -7.84 -0.62 14.67
N VAL A 209 -6.60 -0.39 15.10
CA VAL A 209 -6.30 0.57 16.18
C VAL A 209 -6.39 2.01 15.69
N VAL A 210 -5.75 2.34 14.56
CA VAL A 210 -5.71 3.73 14.03
C VAL A 210 -7.09 4.25 13.64
N ILE A 211 -7.98 3.36 13.24
CA ILE A 211 -9.31 3.70 12.75
C ILE A 211 -10.31 3.91 13.91
N ASN A 212 -10.03 3.39 15.09
CA ASN A 212 -10.93 3.55 16.24
C ASN A 212 -10.90 5.02 16.73
N PRO A 213 -12.01 5.78 16.60
CA PRO A 213 -12.04 7.19 16.99
C PRO A 213 -11.88 7.40 18.50
N GLY A 214 -12.03 6.34 19.29
CA GLY A 214 -11.82 6.35 20.74
C GLY A 214 -10.35 6.23 21.16
N PHE A 215 -9.44 5.99 20.21
CA PHE A 215 -8.03 5.78 20.52
C PHE A 215 -7.17 6.97 20.14
N TYR A 216 -6.25 7.34 21.02
CA TYR A 216 -5.20 8.32 20.75
C TYR A 216 -4.02 7.63 20.06
N SER A 217 -4.17 7.36 18.75
CA SER A 217 -3.34 6.42 18.01
C SER A 217 -2.13 7.02 17.28
N THR A 218 -1.89 8.33 17.39
CA THR A 218 -0.86 9.05 16.60
C THR A 218 0.58 8.64 16.90
N THR A 219 0.83 8.01 18.05
CA THR A 219 2.16 7.61 18.48
C THR A 219 2.36 6.10 18.51
N LEU A 220 1.39 5.32 18.00
CA LEU A 220 1.49 3.86 18.04
C LEU A 220 2.37 3.33 16.93
N GLU A 221 3.40 2.61 17.32
CA GLU A 221 4.34 1.92 16.46
C GLU A 221 4.24 0.41 16.65
N MET A 222 4.42 -0.32 15.56
CA MET A 222 4.42 -1.77 15.58
C MET A 222 5.63 -2.30 14.81
N GLU A 223 6.34 -3.23 15.45
CA GLU A 223 7.55 -3.83 14.95
C GLU A 223 7.46 -5.36 15.03
N ILE A 224 7.94 -6.05 13.98
CA ILE A 224 8.11 -7.50 14.01
C ILE A 224 9.40 -7.79 14.75
N LYS A 225 9.33 -8.54 15.85
CA LYS A 225 10.48 -8.92 16.68
C LYS A 225 10.54 -10.43 16.87
N GLY A 226 11.45 -11.06 16.12
CA GLY A 226 11.49 -12.52 16.06
C GLY A 226 10.17 -13.09 15.52
N ASP A 227 9.56 -13.98 16.27
CA ASP A 227 8.29 -14.64 15.94
C ASP A 227 7.06 -13.88 16.48
N GLY A 228 7.24 -12.70 17.04
CA GLY A 228 6.19 -11.90 17.65
C GLY A 228 6.10 -10.48 17.13
N ILE A 229 5.18 -9.74 17.70
CA ILE A 229 4.93 -8.33 17.42
C ILE A 229 5.16 -7.52 18.69
N LEU A 230 5.90 -6.42 18.57
CA LEU A 230 6.02 -5.42 19.61
C LEU A 230 5.15 -4.22 19.24
N LEU A 231 4.16 -3.92 20.07
CA LEU A 231 3.33 -2.73 20.01
C LEU A 231 3.79 -1.75 21.08
N ARG A 232 4.24 -0.59 20.69
CA ARG A 232 4.67 0.48 21.63
C ARG A 232 4.02 1.80 21.28
N GLY A 233 3.99 2.71 22.25
CA GLY A 233 3.49 4.07 22.07
C GLY A 233 2.92 4.67 23.34
N VAL A 234 2.30 5.84 23.17
CA VAL A 234 1.68 6.58 24.28
C VAL A 234 0.18 6.59 24.10
N VAL A 235 -0.55 6.29 25.16
CA VAL A 235 -2.02 6.25 25.19
C VAL A 235 -2.54 7.28 26.20
N SER A 236 -3.81 7.67 26.10
CA SER A 236 -4.42 8.67 26.98
C SER A 236 -4.61 8.19 28.41
N GLY A 237 -4.72 6.86 28.62
CA GLY A 237 -4.89 6.28 29.94
C GLY A 237 -5.07 4.77 29.94
N LYS A 238 -5.20 4.20 31.15
CA LYS A 238 -5.28 2.75 31.34
C LYS A 238 -6.50 2.06 30.71
N ALA A 239 -7.59 2.78 30.52
CA ALA A 239 -8.79 2.23 29.86
C ALA A 239 -8.49 2.00 28.37
N GLU A 240 -7.94 3.00 27.70
CA GLU A 240 -7.52 2.92 26.30
C GLU A 240 -6.43 1.86 26.10
N GLN A 241 -5.42 1.83 26.99
CA GLN A 241 -4.38 0.80 26.97
C GLN A 241 -4.97 -0.62 26.91
N LYS A 242 -5.88 -0.93 27.85
CA LYS A 242 -6.51 -2.25 27.93
C LYS A 242 -7.32 -2.60 26.69
N GLU A 243 -8.01 -1.62 26.11
CA GLU A 243 -8.84 -1.85 24.93
C GLU A 243 -8.00 -2.06 23.69
N ILE A 244 -6.93 -1.26 23.49
CA ILE A 244 -5.95 -1.48 22.41
C ILE A 244 -5.28 -2.85 22.53
N GLU A 245 -4.84 -3.23 23.74
CA GLU A 245 -4.24 -4.54 23.97
C GLU A 245 -5.21 -5.68 23.66
N LYS A 246 -6.47 -5.55 24.05
CA LYS A 246 -7.52 -6.54 23.77
C LYS A 246 -7.74 -6.71 22.26
N GLU A 247 -8.00 -5.62 21.55
CA GLU A 247 -8.21 -5.62 20.10
C GLU A 247 -7.00 -6.18 19.34
N ALA A 248 -5.79 -5.78 19.75
CA ALA A 248 -4.56 -6.27 19.13
C ALA A 248 -4.36 -7.78 19.35
N ARG A 249 -4.64 -8.30 20.57
CA ARG A 249 -4.54 -9.73 20.89
C ARG A 249 -5.59 -10.57 20.16
N GLU A 250 -6.81 -10.07 20.03
CA GLU A 250 -7.87 -10.74 19.26
C GLU A 250 -7.47 -10.96 17.79
N ILE A 251 -6.77 -9.99 17.20
CA ILE A 251 -6.28 -10.07 15.82
C ILE A 251 -5.01 -10.92 15.72
N ALA A 252 -4.06 -10.75 16.67
CA ALA A 252 -2.80 -11.49 16.71
C ALA A 252 -3.00 -13.01 16.94
N ARG A 253 -4.08 -13.39 17.63
CA ARG A 253 -4.41 -14.80 17.95
C ARG A 253 -3.26 -15.52 18.65
N SER A 254 -2.64 -16.50 17.95
CA SER A 254 -1.52 -17.30 18.45
C SER A 254 -0.15 -16.64 18.30
N VAL A 255 -0.06 -15.50 17.60
CA VAL A 255 1.21 -14.78 17.43
C VAL A 255 1.53 -14.03 18.74
N PRO A 256 2.74 -14.19 19.30
CA PRO A 256 3.13 -13.47 20.51
C PRO A 256 3.05 -11.96 20.31
N LEU A 257 2.37 -11.27 21.23
CA LEU A 257 2.23 -9.82 21.21
C LEU A 257 2.73 -9.23 22.53
N ILE A 258 3.75 -8.39 22.44
CA ILE A 258 4.29 -7.60 23.54
C ILE A 258 3.72 -6.19 23.39
N CYS A 259 3.04 -5.70 24.42
CA CYS A 259 2.52 -4.33 24.47
C CYS A 259 3.35 -3.52 25.47
N ASP A 260 4.00 -2.48 24.96
CA ASP A 260 4.82 -1.52 25.70
C ASP A 260 4.19 -0.13 25.51
N LEU A 261 3.07 0.09 26.21
CA LEU A 261 2.23 1.26 26.07
C LEU A 261 2.30 2.13 27.34
N ASP A 262 2.81 3.35 27.17
CA ASP A 262 2.88 4.34 28.22
C ASP A 262 1.60 5.17 28.31
N CYS A 263 1.07 5.34 29.54
CA CYS A 263 -0.05 6.24 29.76
C CYS A 263 0.45 7.69 29.89
N GLN A 264 -0.20 8.65 29.22
CA GLN A 264 0.07 10.06 29.47
C GLN A 264 -0.12 10.38 30.95
N SER A 265 0.94 10.86 31.59
CA SER A 265 0.80 11.38 32.94
C SER A 265 -0.14 12.60 32.89
N THR A 266 -1.28 12.53 33.56
CA THR A 266 -2.12 13.69 33.79
C THR A 266 -1.29 14.70 34.57
N ARG A 267 -0.68 15.67 33.91
CA ARG A 267 -0.17 16.86 34.57
C ARG A 267 -1.39 17.51 35.25
N LYS A 268 -1.57 17.26 36.55
CA LYS A 268 -2.46 18.09 37.37
C LYS A 268 -2.02 19.53 37.16
N LYS A 269 -2.85 20.33 36.47
CA LYS A 269 -2.76 21.79 36.53
C LYS A 269 -2.91 22.11 38.04
N LYS A 270 -1.81 22.42 38.73
CA LYS A 270 -1.86 23.16 39.96
C LYS A 270 -2.37 24.54 39.60
N SER A 271 -3.62 24.79 39.96
CA SER A 271 -4.21 26.13 40.04
C SER A 271 -3.47 26.93 41.10
#